data_c38a4596a02bb48c9e7673f2c62874cf
#
_entry.id   c38a4596a02bb48c9e7673f2c62874cf
#
_cell.length_a   1.000
_cell.length_b   1.000
_cell.length_c   1.000
_cell.angle_alpha   90.00
_cell.angle_beta   90.00
_cell.angle_gamma   90.00
#
_symmetry.space_group_name_H-M   'P 1'
#
loop_
_entity.id
_entity.type
_entity.pdbx_description
1 polymer ?
#
loop_
_entity_poly.entity_id
_entity_poly.type
_entity_poly.pdbx_seq_one_letter_code
_entity_poly.pdbx_strand_id
1 'polypeptide(L)'
;MNKTNFSLLTLALLTSSGVMARVIEPSFTIESAIHTYKINADATYELTEEVITRINTQQTANDAPDDQLPFNAGKESIKVVEAYTILPTGEHIPVTKNNIHTRNEESSSSHSTIHDDKVIDVIYPQVTAGSKTYIKTITKVHKATFKNQLSLLMSFAPSRDYRYIEYNIEFPKSLKLFVDSRDVKGGKIADGKNGQQRYQYTYTHPFALSAEPTQIDTVDFSPYFHFSTYENPLAFGREIEKALQSKSNVSKEIQMMADKITAGITDDYEQAKALYNWVSKEIRYVGDFMGENDYAPHEASYVLHKRFGDCKDHNNLLITLLKAKNIQASSALIGIGDSFKLTKLGGSYPFDHIITYLPKWDLYVDSTIGLAPFGQLTNLELDKPTVLTALNKIGHTKKFSLAEEQIIDDTRMQIQVDGTIKGTSETHFKGTKEITARNTFSGFEGEEKQKMVTEHLARYRESGTGTYAPSDVYDLNKPFTVSGTFTLDPISNIPGNGAITLPIGLSKGAITYKGEVRPEETAEFPFICQTYFLEENSKLAFPSNVKVTKIPLSVSYAANGVQYQSQYTLKDNTVTAKRSLGVDRPSVICGSKDLENWKVFHKVLKHDLRSQIIYE
;
A
#
# COMPACT_ATOMS: atom_id res chain seq x y z
N MET A 1 23.15 2.11 76.49
CA MET A 1 23.92 2.39 75.22
C MET A 1 23.44 1.40 74.17
N ASN A 2 22.40 1.76 73.43
CA ASN A 2 21.85 0.95 72.37
C ASN A 2 22.23 1.56 71.00
N LYS A 3 22.94 0.79 70.20
CA LYS A 3 23.23 1.12 68.80
C LYS A 3 22.09 0.57 67.96
N THR A 4 21.34 1.44 67.35
CA THR A 4 20.31 1.11 66.29
C THR A 4 20.98 1.11 64.93
N ASN A 5 21.01 -0.05 64.29
CA ASN A 5 21.42 -0.21 62.89
C ASN A 5 20.29 0.23 61.99
N PHE A 6 20.50 1.26 61.17
CA PHE A 6 19.64 1.62 60.05
C PHE A 6 20.11 0.84 58.81
N SER A 7 19.30 -0.10 58.35
CA SER A 7 19.50 -0.80 57.08
C SER A 7 18.84 0.02 55.98
N LEU A 8 19.65 0.61 55.08
CA LEU A 8 19.15 1.23 53.86
C LEU A 8 18.76 0.13 52.86
N LEU A 9 17.47 -0.06 52.67
CA LEU A 9 16.93 -0.80 51.51
C LEU A 9 16.99 0.11 50.28
N THR A 10 17.95 -0.14 49.39
CA THR A 10 18.00 0.51 48.10
C THR A 10 16.96 -0.17 47.17
N LEU A 11 15.81 0.47 46.99
CA LEU A 11 14.79 0.06 46.05
C LEU A 11 15.29 0.42 44.63
N ALA A 12 15.82 -0.55 43.92
CA ALA A 12 16.14 -0.40 42.50
C ALA A 12 14.82 -0.31 41.71
N LEU A 13 14.40 0.91 41.39
CA LEU A 13 13.37 1.17 40.38
C LEU A 13 13.94 0.75 39.02
N LEU A 14 13.60 -0.44 38.57
CA LEU A 14 13.67 -0.83 37.16
C LEU A 14 12.64 0.03 36.39
N THR A 15 13.07 1.18 35.95
CA THR A 15 12.33 1.92 34.92
C THR A 15 12.44 1.13 33.62
N SER A 16 11.48 0.25 33.34
CA SER A 16 11.22 -0.17 32.00
C SER A 16 10.77 1.09 31.25
N SER A 17 11.65 1.68 30.48
CA SER A 17 11.30 2.68 29.47
C SER A 17 10.53 1.96 28.35
N GLY A 18 9.28 1.59 28.63
CA GLY A 18 8.30 1.32 27.62
C GLY A 18 8.10 2.63 26.86
N VAL A 19 8.39 2.64 25.58
CA VAL A 19 7.98 3.73 24.71
C VAL A 19 6.47 3.79 24.83
N MET A 20 5.93 4.86 25.43
CA MET A 20 4.49 5.05 25.50
C MET A 20 4.03 5.68 24.20
N ALA A 21 2.99 5.11 23.59
CA ALA A 21 2.31 5.67 22.44
C ALA A 21 2.06 7.17 22.65
N ARG A 22 2.40 7.97 21.65
CA ARG A 22 2.22 9.43 21.74
C ARG A 22 0.73 9.75 21.65
N VAL A 23 0.12 9.97 22.79
CA VAL A 23 -1.24 10.54 22.85
C VAL A 23 -1.19 11.93 22.21
N ILE A 24 -2.04 12.14 21.23
CA ILE A 24 -2.18 13.42 20.54
C ILE A 24 -3.52 14.07 20.90
N GLU A 25 -3.58 15.38 20.77
CA GLU A 25 -4.87 16.07 20.73
C GLU A 25 -5.48 15.84 19.35
N PRO A 26 -6.62 15.09 19.24
CA PRO A 26 -7.21 14.78 17.94
C PRO A 26 -7.88 16.03 17.36
N SER A 27 -7.94 16.11 16.03
CA SER A 27 -8.66 17.18 15.33
C SER A 27 -10.14 17.20 15.70
N PHE A 28 -10.71 16.03 15.94
CA PHE A 28 -12.10 15.85 16.39
C PHE A 28 -12.22 14.65 17.34
N THR A 29 -13.28 14.63 18.13
CA THR A 29 -13.65 13.55 19.07
C THR A 29 -15.03 13.06 18.75
N ILE A 30 -15.23 11.75 18.59
CA ILE A 30 -16.56 11.14 18.50
C ILE A 30 -17.12 11.02 19.93
N GLU A 31 -17.96 11.98 20.31
CA GLU A 31 -18.57 12.02 21.64
C GLU A 31 -19.56 10.88 21.82
N SER A 32 -20.38 10.60 20.79
CA SER A 32 -21.32 9.49 20.75
C SER A 32 -21.62 9.11 19.31
N ALA A 33 -21.64 7.81 19.01
CA ALA A 33 -22.17 7.30 17.77
C ALA A 33 -23.02 6.05 18.05
N ILE A 34 -24.29 6.07 17.63
CA ILE A 34 -25.23 4.97 17.80
C ILE A 34 -25.67 4.51 16.41
N HIS A 35 -25.37 3.27 16.09
CA HIS A 35 -25.69 2.64 14.81
C HIS A 35 -26.71 1.52 15.05
N THR A 36 -27.83 1.56 14.34
CA THR A 36 -28.89 0.55 14.46
C THR A 36 -29.18 -0.07 13.11
N TYR A 37 -28.82 -1.34 12.95
CA TYR A 37 -29.06 -2.14 11.76
C TYR A 37 -30.32 -2.98 11.94
N LYS A 38 -31.26 -2.85 11.00
CA LYS A 38 -32.41 -3.74 10.84
C LYS A 38 -32.26 -4.50 9.54
N ILE A 39 -31.83 -5.75 9.62
CA ILE A 39 -31.49 -6.59 8.47
C ILE A 39 -32.69 -7.48 8.13
N ASN A 40 -33.05 -7.54 6.85
CA ASN A 40 -34.12 -8.36 6.31
C ASN A 40 -33.62 -9.77 5.96
N ALA A 41 -34.55 -10.70 5.70
CA ALA A 41 -34.24 -12.08 5.33
C ALA A 41 -33.49 -12.22 3.99
N ASP A 42 -33.60 -11.23 3.11
CA ASP A 42 -32.93 -11.14 1.82
C ASP A 42 -31.59 -10.39 1.88
N ALA A 43 -31.10 -10.11 3.11
CA ALA A 43 -29.86 -9.39 3.39
C ALA A 43 -29.86 -7.90 2.96
N THR A 44 -31.01 -7.33 2.58
CA THR A 44 -31.18 -5.88 2.55
C THR A 44 -31.33 -5.35 3.97
N TYR A 45 -31.07 -4.05 4.20
CA TYR A 45 -31.18 -3.52 5.56
C TYR A 45 -31.48 -2.01 5.59
N GLU A 46 -31.94 -1.57 6.75
CA GLU A 46 -32.01 -0.16 7.13
C GLU A 46 -31.00 0.09 8.26
N LEU A 47 -30.14 1.08 8.07
CA LEU A 47 -29.19 1.58 9.06
C LEU A 47 -29.65 2.96 9.51
N THR A 48 -29.94 3.11 10.80
CA THR A 48 -30.08 4.42 11.44
C THR A 48 -28.81 4.77 12.18
N GLU A 49 -28.26 5.94 11.92
CA GLU A 49 -27.05 6.45 12.57
C GLU A 49 -27.35 7.76 13.27
N GLU A 50 -26.90 7.89 14.51
CA GLU A 50 -26.94 9.13 15.29
C GLU A 50 -25.53 9.41 15.79
N VAL A 51 -24.90 10.48 15.31
CA VAL A 51 -23.51 10.78 15.59
C VAL A 51 -23.38 12.20 16.15
N ILE A 52 -22.60 12.32 17.24
CA ILE A 52 -22.14 13.61 17.81
C ILE A 52 -20.63 13.65 17.72
N THR A 53 -20.11 14.61 16.97
CA THR A 53 -18.68 14.83 16.81
C THR A 53 -18.30 16.19 17.39
N ARG A 54 -17.33 16.26 18.29
CA ARG A 54 -16.77 17.49 18.81
C ARG A 54 -15.58 17.92 17.94
N ILE A 55 -15.59 19.17 17.50
CA ILE A 55 -14.50 19.80 16.76
C ILE A 55 -13.50 20.39 17.77
N ASN A 56 -12.27 19.89 17.79
CA ASN A 56 -11.31 20.25 18.84
C ASN A 56 -10.46 21.47 18.48
N THR A 57 -10.21 21.71 17.18
CA THR A 57 -9.32 22.79 16.75
C THR A 57 -10.01 23.75 15.76
N GLN A 58 -9.56 25.01 15.75
CA GLN A 58 -10.07 26.00 14.78
C GLN A 58 -9.66 25.66 13.34
N GLN A 59 -8.51 25.05 13.15
CA GLN A 59 -8.11 24.57 11.83
C GLN A 59 -9.11 23.54 11.29
N THR A 60 -9.49 22.55 12.10
CA THR A 60 -10.51 21.55 11.70
C THR A 60 -11.85 22.22 11.40
N ALA A 61 -12.25 23.22 12.20
CA ALA A 61 -13.49 23.96 11.96
C ALA A 61 -13.48 24.71 10.62
N ASN A 62 -12.31 25.16 10.16
CA ASN A 62 -12.16 25.89 8.90
C ASN A 62 -12.01 24.93 7.70
N ASP A 63 -11.31 23.82 7.87
CA ASP A 63 -10.89 22.93 6.78
C ASP A 63 -11.95 21.85 6.45
N ALA A 64 -12.74 21.45 7.44
CA ALA A 64 -13.74 20.37 7.29
C ALA A 64 -15.03 20.67 8.09
N PRO A 65 -15.80 21.71 7.70
CA PRO A 65 -17.06 22.03 8.37
C PRO A 65 -18.23 21.16 7.88
N ASP A 66 -17.99 20.03 7.24
CA ASP A 66 -18.97 19.20 6.56
C ASP A 66 -18.79 17.71 6.88
N ASP A 67 -19.90 16.98 6.81
CA ASP A 67 -19.91 15.53 6.70
C ASP A 67 -20.15 15.13 5.25
N GLN A 68 -19.35 14.19 4.74
CA GLN A 68 -19.51 13.60 3.42
C GLN A 68 -20.07 12.18 3.58
N LEU A 69 -21.25 11.93 3.00
CA LEU A 69 -21.94 10.66 3.09
C LEU A 69 -21.94 9.98 1.71
N PRO A 70 -20.92 9.15 1.40
CA PRO A 70 -20.86 8.42 0.13
C PRO A 70 -21.90 7.28 0.11
N PHE A 71 -22.48 7.03 -1.06
CA PHE A 71 -23.42 5.92 -1.27
C PHE A 71 -23.51 5.52 -2.74
N ASN A 72 -23.80 4.24 -3.00
CA ASN A 72 -24.05 3.75 -4.36
C ASN A 72 -25.54 3.89 -4.70
N ALA A 73 -25.88 4.83 -5.57
CA ALA A 73 -27.28 5.15 -5.91
C ALA A 73 -28.02 4.00 -6.60
N GLY A 74 -27.32 3.02 -7.19
CA GLY A 74 -27.89 1.81 -7.77
C GLY A 74 -28.33 0.75 -6.75
N LYS A 75 -27.88 0.85 -5.50
CA LYS A 75 -28.09 -0.15 -4.45
C LYS A 75 -28.72 0.38 -3.18
N GLU A 76 -28.48 1.66 -2.87
CA GLU A 76 -28.89 2.25 -1.60
C GLU A 76 -29.32 3.70 -1.73
N SER A 77 -29.89 4.23 -0.68
CA SER A 77 -30.26 5.63 -0.54
C SER A 77 -30.00 6.11 0.87
N ILE A 78 -29.51 7.34 1.02
CA ILE A 78 -29.29 7.99 2.32
C ILE A 78 -30.27 9.15 2.47
N LYS A 79 -30.89 9.27 3.64
CA LYS A 79 -31.71 10.40 4.05
C LYS A 79 -31.11 11.04 5.29
N VAL A 80 -30.74 12.30 5.21
CA VAL A 80 -30.45 13.13 6.38
C VAL A 80 -31.78 13.47 7.05
N VAL A 81 -31.99 12.97 8.26
CA VAL A 81 -33.23 13.17 9.04
C VAL A 81 -33.15 14.47 9.82
N GLU A 82 -32.02 14.71 10.45
CA GLU A 82 -31.73 15.90 11.26
C GLU A 82 -30.22 16.16 11.29
N ALA A 83 -29.82 17.41 11.21
CA ALA A 83 -28.44 17.83 11.41
C ALA A 83 -28.39 19.25 11.97
N TYR A 84 -27.45 19.51 12.90
CA TYR A 84 -27.24 20.84 13.49
C TYR A 84 -25.85 20.99 14.12
N THR A 85 -25.41 22.22 14.27
CA THR A 85 -24.25 22.58 15.08
C THR A 85 -24.70 22.87 16.52
N ILE A 86 -23.99 22.35 17.51
CA ILE A 86 -24.11 22.73 18.92
C ILE A 86 -22.95 23.67 19.22
N LEU A 87 -23.21 24.93 19.44
CA LEU A 87 -22.19 25.92 19.79
C LEU A 87 -21.60 25.64 21.17
N PRO A 88 -20.42 26.17 21.52
CA PRO A 88 -19.86 26.06 22.88
C PRO A 88 -20.77 26.64 23.96
N THR A 89 -21.69 27.54 23.60
CA THR A 89 -22.75 28.09 24.46
C THR A 89 -23.88 27.11 24.78
N GLY A 90 -23.97 25.98 24.02
CA GLY A 90 -25.07 25.04 24.06
C GLY A 90 -26.22 25.37 23.10
N GLU A 91 -26.14 26.44 22.32
CA GLU A 91 -27.14 26.78 21.31
C GLU A 91 -27.07 25.83 20.11
N HIS A 92 -28.24 25.44 19.59
CA HIS A 92 -28.38 24.57 18.42
C HIS A 92 -28.69 25.38 17.16
N ILE A 93 -27.80 25.29 16.17
CA ILE A 93 -27.96 25.97 14.87
C ILE A 93 -28.29 24.90 13.82
N PRO A 94 -29.55 24.83 13.31
CA PRO A 94 -29.96 23.77 12.40
C PRO A 94 -29.27 23.89 11.04
N VAL A 95 -28.92 22.75 10.44
CA VAL A 95 -28.51 22.66 9.03
C VAL A 95 -29.78 22.80 8.17
N THR A 96 -29.80 23.81 7.31
CA THR A 96 -30.92 24.02 6.38
C THR A 96 -30.80 23.16 5.13
N LYS A 97 -31.89 23.01 4.38
CA LYS A 97 -31.88 22.25 3.11
C LYS A 97 -30.87 22.80 2.09
N ASN A 98 -30.57 24.10 2.15
CA ASN A 98 -29.59 24.71 1.26
C ASN A 98 -28.15 24.37 1.59
N ASN A 99 -27.91 23.70 2.70
CA ASN A 99 -26.60 23.23 3.15
C ASN A 99 -26.44 21.72 3.01
N ILE A 100 -27.39 21.05 2.31
CA ILE A 100 -27.33 19.61 2.02
C ILE A 100 -27.34 19.45 0.51
N HIS A 101 -26.24 18.97 -0.05
CA HIS A 101 -26.05 18.83 -1.49
C HIS A 101 -25.73 17.39 -1.87
N THR A 102 -26.31 16.92 -2.97
CA THR A 102 -25.96 15.63 -3.54
C THR A 102 -25.20 15.85 -4.84
N ARG A 103 -24.02 15.29 -4.97
CA ARG A 103 -23.21 15.32 -6.18
C ARG A 103 -22.75 13.90 -6.58
N ASN A 104 -22.30 13.74 -7.80
CA ASN A 104 -21.57 12.53 -8.16
C ASN A 104 -20.22 12.52 -7.43
N GLU A 105 -19.78 11.35 -7.01
CA GLU A 105 -18.43 11.20 -6.47
C GLU A 105 -17.40 11.43 -7.57
N GLU A 106 -16.38 12.23 -7.28
CA GLU A 106 -15.27 12.43 -8.20
C GLU A 106 -14.26 11.27 -8.00
N SER A 107 -13.90 10.60 -9.09
CA SER A 107 -12.85 9.57 -9.02
C SER A 107 -11.52 10.20 -8.60
N SER A 108 -11.03 9.83 -7.42
CA SER A 108 -9.70 10.22 -6.93
C SER A 108 -8.57 9.40 -7.57
N SER A 109 -8.91 8.40 -8.39
CA SER A 109 -7.92 7.52 -9.03
C SER A 109 -7.33 8.16 -10.28
N SER A 110 -6.05 7.89 -10.54
CA SER A 110 -5.36 8.25 -11.79
C SER A 110 -5.92 7.52 -13.03
N HIS A 111 -6.87 6.62 -12.84
CA HIS A 111 -7.52 5.84 -13.88
C HIS A 111 -8.98 6.29 -14.07
N SER A 112 -9.46 6.23 -15.32
CA SER A 112 -10.86 6.48 -15.62
C SER A 112 -11.73 5.42 -14.94
N THR A 113 -12.74 5.87 -14.17
CA THR A 113 -13.67 4.99 -13.45
C THR A 113 -15.11 5.35 -13.84
N ILE A 114 -15.95 4.36 -14.02
CA ILE A 114 -17.38 4.49 -14.29
C ILE A 114 -18.12 3.86 -13.10
N HIS A 115 -18.93 4.67 -12.38
CA HIS A 115 -19.65 4.21 -11.18
C HIS A 115 -20.94 5.01 -10.95
N ASP A 116 -21.85 4.44 -10.14
CA ASP A 116 -23.11 5.05 -9.71
C ASP A 116 -22.97 5.77 -8.35
N ASP A 117 -21.74 5.97 -7.86
CA ASP A 117 -21.51 6.50 -6.53
C ASP A 117 -21.77 8.01 -6.46
N LYS A 118 -22.41 8.41 -5.39
CA LYS A 118 -22.76 9.77 -5.06
C LYS A 118 -22.32 10.11 -3.64
N VAL A 119 -22.20 11.39 -3.38
CA VAL A 119 -21.91 11.91 -2.05
C VAL A 119 -22.98 12.94 -1.66
N ILE A 120 -23.49 12.85 -0.43
CA ILE A 120 -24.26 13.91 0.19
C ILE A 120 -23.31 14.71 1.07
N ASP A 121 -23.09 15.98 0.73
CA ASP A 121 -22.34 16.93 1.54
C ASP A 121 -23.33 17.61 2.50
N VAL A 122 -23.04 17.55 3.82
CA VAL A 122 -23.83 18.20 4.88
C VAL A 122 -22.97 19.29 5.52
N ILE A 123 -23.20 20.55 5.17
CA ILE A 123 -22.40 21.70 5.61
C ILE A 123 -22.98 22.29 6.89
N TYR A 124 -22.21 22.25 7.97
CA TYR A 124 -22.64 22.75 9.27
C TYR A 124 -22.41 24.25 9.41
N PRO A 125 -23.43 25.03 9.85
CA PRO A 125 -23.28 26.46 10.05
C PRO A 125 -22.50 26.78 11.34
N GLN A 126 -21.74 27.86 11.32
CA GLN A 126 -21.10 28.47 12.50
C GLN A 126 -20.20 27.54 13.33
N VAL A 127 -19.54 26.57 12.69
CA VAL A 127 -18.60 25.68 13.36
C VAL A 127 -17.36 26.44 13.82
N THR A 128 -17.00 26.25 15.08
CA THR A 128 -15.78 26.80 15.72
C THR A 128 -15.12 25.73 16.59
N ALA A 129 -13.90 25.97 17.06
CA ALA A 129 -13.28 25.10 18.03
C ALA A 129 -14.16 24.96 19.28
N GLY A 130 -14.38 23.73 19.73
CA GLY A 130 -15.26 23.38 20.87
C GLY A 130 -16.74 23.19 20.49
N SER A 131 -17.16 23.54 19.27
CA SER A 131 -18.50 23.19 18.76
C SER A 131 -18.63 21.67 18.59
N LYS A 132 -19.89 21.20 18.56
CA LYS A 132 -20.22 19.81 18.19
C LYS A 132 -21.13 19.82 16.98
N THR A 133 -20.95 18.84 16.10
CA THR A 133 -21.91 18.53 15.05
C THR A 133 -22.78 17.35 15.49
N TYR A 134 -24.07 17.40 15.18
CA TYR A 134 -24.98 16.28 15.33
C TYR A 134 -25.56 15.96 13.96
N ILE A 135 -25.61 14.66 13.66
CA ILE A 135 -26.28 14.15 12.48
C ILE A 135 -27.07 12.90 12.80
N LYS A 136 -28.26 12.82 12.22
CA LYS A 136 -29.07 11.61 12.18
C LYS A 136 -29.38 11.27 10.74
N THR A 137 -28.99 10.05 10.32
CA THR A 137 -29.23 9.56 8.97
C THR A 137 -30.01 8.24 8.98
N ILE A 138 -30.69 7.95 7.87
CA ILE A 138 -31.26 6.64 7.57
C ILE A 138 -30.74 6.22 6.20
N THR A 139 -29.93 5.17 6.18
CA THR A 139 -29.48 4.50 4.96
C THR A 139 -30.35 3.27 4.70
N LYS A 140 -30.89 3.14 3.49
CA LYS A 140 -31.66 1.96 3.06
C LYS A 140 -30.91 1.25 1.93
N VAL A 141 -30.40 0.07 2.21
CA VAL A 141 -29.87 -0.83 1.19
C VAL A 141 -31.02 -1.67 0.65
N HIS A 142 -31.41 -1.41 -0.58
CA HIS A 142 -32.55 -2.04 -1.25
C HIS A 142 -32.13 -3.17 -2.20
N LYS A 143 -30.84 -3.29 -2.50
CA LYS A 143 -30.28 -4.36 -3.33
C LYS A 143 -28.98 -4.87 -2.73
N ALA A 144 -28.97 -6.12 -2.26
CA ALA A 144 -27.73 -6.78 -1.83
C ALA A 144 -26.82 -7.06 -3.05
N THR A 145 -25.52 -6.92 -2.89
CA THR A 145 -24.53 -7.18 -3.97
C THR A 145 -24.62 -8.62 -4.49
N PHE A 146 -24.72 -9.59 -3.58
CA PHE A 146 -25.06 -10.96 -3.91
C PHE A 146 -26.39 -11.32 -3.24
N LYS A 147 -27.25 -12.05 -3.96
CA LYS A 147 -28.59 -12.40 -3.49
C LYS A 147 -28.55 -13.06 -2.11
N ASN A 148 -29.26 -12.48 -1.14
CA ASN A 148 -29.36 -12.95 0.24
C ASN A 148 -28.01 -13.00 0.99
N GLN A 149 -27.04 -12.20 0.57
CA GLN A 149 -25.70 -12.17 1.19
C GLN A 149 -25.35 -10.77 1.67
N LEU A 150 -24.71 -10.70 2.82
CA LEU A 150 -24.11 -9.47 3.33
C LEU A 150 -22.85 -9.77 4.14
N SER A 151 -22.00 -8.75 4.27
CA SER A 151 -20.86 -8.74 5.18
C SER A 151 -20.69 -7.30 5.71
N LEU A 152 -20.69 -7.16 7.04
CA LEU A 152 -20.56 -5.89 7.75
C LEU A 152 -19.35 -6.00 8.70
N LEU A 153 -18.26 -5.35 8.36
CA LEU A 153 -17.02 -5.30 9.16
C LEU A 153 -16.82 -3.88 9.66
N MET A 154 -16.74 -3.71 10.99
CA MET A 154 -16.46 -2.44 11.65
C MET A 154 -15.17 -2.55 12.46
N SER A 155 -14.20 -1.70 12.19
CA SER A 155 -12.93 -1.62 12.93
C SER A 155 -12.75 -0.26 13.56
N PHE A 156 -11.97 -0.20 14.66
CA PHE A 156 -11.78 1.00 15.45
C PHE A 156 -10.30 1.40 15.44
N ALA A 157 -9.98 2.42 14.64
CA ALA A 157 -8.62 2.92 14.52
C ALA A 157 -8.15 3.58 15.83
N PRO A 158 -6.98 3.22 16.38
CA PRO A 158 -6.49 3.80 17.62
C PRO A 158 -6.08 5.28 17.48
N SER A 159 -6.01 5.80 16.27
CA SER A 159 -5.77 7.21 15.98
C SER A 159 -6.99 8.12 16.17
N ARG A 160 -8.12 7.58 16.63
CA ARG A 160 -9.35 8.34 16.88
C ARG A 160 -9.76 8.26 18.34
N ASP A 161 -10.30 9.37 18.87
CA ASP A 161 -10.90 9.45 20.21
C ASP A 161 -12.38 9.06 20.11
N TYR A 162 -12.75 7.91 20.69
CA TYR A 162 -14.11 7.37 20.75
C TYR A 162 -14.60 7.40 22.20
N ARG A 163 -15.48 8.35 22.56
CA ARG A 163 -16.04 8.45 23.91
C ARG A 163 -17.12 7.41 24.15
N TYR A 164 -18.01 7.22 23.18
CA TYR A 164 -19.04 6.19 23.21
C TYR A 164 -19.45 5.79 21.81
N ILE A 165 -19.32 4.50 21.50
CA ILE A 165 -19.82 3.91 20.28
C ILE A 165 -20.74 2.75 20.64
N GLU A 166 -21.92 2.68 20.02
CA GLU A 166 -22.86 1.59 20.17
C GLU A 166 -23.36 1.09 18.81
N TYR A 167 -23.38 -0.23 18.66
CA TYR A 167 -23.97 -0.90 17.51
C TYR A 167 -25.07 -1.84 17.97
N ASN A 168 -26.27 -1.65 17.43
CA ASN A 168 -27.43 -2.51 17.60
C ASN A 168 -27.72 -3.21 16.28
N ILE A 169 -27.74 -4.53 16.27
CA ILE A 169 -27.99 -5.34 15.07
C ILE A 169 -29.17 -6.25 15.33
N GLU A 170 -30.20 -6.14 14.48
CA GLU A 170 -31.43 -6.94 14.55
C GLU A 170 -31.68 -7.63 13.21
N PHE A 171 -31.96 -8.95 13.24
CA PHE A 171 -32.19 -9.74 12.04
C PHE A 171 -33.09 -10.96 12.32
N PRO A 172 -33.86 -11.48 11.31
CA PRO A 172 -34.75 -12.62 11.48
C PRO A 172 -33.96 -13.93 11.64
N LYS A 173 -34.50 -14.88 12.39
CA LYS A 173 -33.90 -16.23 12.56
C LYS A 173 -33.72 -17.00 11.26
N SER A 174 -34.45 -16.65 10.20
CA SER A 174 -34.32 -17.25 8.88
C SER A 174 -33.04 -16.87 8.16
N LEU A 175 -32.40 -15.74 8.53
CA LEU A 175 -31.13 -15.34 8.00
C LEU A 175 -30.00 -15.97 8.83
N LYS A 176 -29.17 -16.84 8.21
CA LYS A 176 -28.00 -17.41 8.86
C LYS A 176 -26.87 -16.38 8.84
N LEU A 177 -26.59 -15.78 9.98
CA LEU A 177 -25.56 -14.77 10.15
C LEU A 177 -24.50 -15.28 11.13
N PHE A 178 -23.25 -15.29 10.69
CA PHE A 178 -22.09 -15.58 11.54
C PHE A 178 -21.56 -14.29 12.15
N VAL A 179 -20.95 -14.41 13.32
CA VAL A 179 -20.46 -13.27 14.09
C VAL A 179 -19.04 -13.57 14.57
N ASP A 180 -18.13 -12.61 14.38
CA ASP A 180 -16.79 -12.62 14.95
C ASP A 180 -16.47 -11.24 15.53
N SER A 181 -15.67 -11.19 16.60
CA SER A 181 -15.30 -9.93 17.23
C SER A 181 -13.98 -10.04 17.97
N ARG A 182 -13.27 -8.94 18.07
CA ARG A 182 -12.00 -8.81 18.81
C ARG A 182 -12.01 -7.51 19.61
N ASP A 183 -11.74 -7.62 20.92
CA ASP A 183 -11.51 -6.50 21.85
C ASP A 183 -12.62 -5.42 21.89
N VAL A 184 -13.88 -5.83 21.63
CA VAL A 184 -15.10 -5.02 21.81
C VAL A 184 -15.99 -5.64 22.87
N LYS A 185 -16.76 -4.82 23.58
CA LYS A 185 -17.70 -5.28 24.61
C LYS A 185 -19.06 -5.54 23.99
N GLY A 186 -19.70 -6.66 24.34
CA GLY A 186 -21.05 -6.96 23.87
C GLY A 186 -21.21 -8.39 23.37
N GLY A 187 -22.22 -8.59 22.53
CA GLY A 187 -22.59 -9.88 21.96
C GLY A 187 -24.10 -10.02 21.81
N LYS A 188 -24.55 -11.27 21.75
CA LYS A 188 -25.98 -11.58 21.64
C LYS A 188 -26.72 -11.12 22.90
N ILE A 189 -27.84 -10.42 22.70
CA ILE A 189 -28.76 -10.02 23.76
C ILE A 189 -30.11 -10.74 23.61
N ALA A 190 -31.06 -10.47 24.51
CA ALA A 190 -32.42 -11.07 24.43
C ALA A 190 -33.06 -10.84 23.06
N ASP A 191 -33.66 -11.90 22.51
CA ASP A 191 -34.38 -11.83 21.24
C ASP A 191 -35.44 -10.72 21.26
N GLY A 192 -35.62 -10.06 20.15
CA GLY A 192 -36.60 -9.00 19.96
C GLY A 192 -38.03 -9.55 19.80
N LYS A 193 -38.96 -8.64 19.57
CA LYS A 193 -40.35 -9.03 19.22
C LYS A 193 -40.36 -9.91 17.97
N ASN A 194 -41.29 -10.86 17.89
CA ASN A 194 -41.43 -11.82 16.77
C ASN A 194 -40.18 -12.72 16.54
N GLY A 195 -39.35 -12.93 17.57
CA GLY A 195 -38.20 -13.82 17.50
C GLY A 195 -37.03 -13.30 16.67
N GLN A 196 -36.90 -12.00 16.50
CA GLN A 196 -35.73 -11.38 15.89
C GLN A 196 -34.49 -11.62 16.77
N GLN A 197 -33.40 -12.05 16.17
CA GLN A 197 -32.12 -12.14 16.86
C GLN A 197 -31.53 -10.74 17.00
N ARG A 198 -30.92 -10.46 18.16
CA ARG A 198 -30.37 -9.15 18.46
C ARG A 198 -28.95 -9.27 19.04
N TYR A 199 -28.07 -8.39 18.58
CA TYR A 199 -26.73 -8.20 19.10
C TYR A 199 -26.51 -6.73 19.46
N GLN A 200 -25.74 -6.49 20.52
CA GLN A 200 -25.31 -5.16 20.89
C GLN A 200 -23.83 -5.18 21.18
N TYR A 201 -23.09 -4.24 20.59
CA TYR A 201 -21.67 -4.02 20.87
C TYR A 201 -21.44 -2.58 21.26
N THR A 202 -20.51 -2.38 22.22
CA THR A 202 -20.05 -1.06 22.64
C THR A 202 -18.54 -0.98 22.58
N TYR A 203 -18.04 0.20 22.28
CA TYR A 203 -16.61 0.49 22.26
C TYR A 203 -16.32 1.87 22.82
N THR A 204 -15.19 2.01 23.53
CA THR A 204 -14.68 3.28 24.05
C THR A 204 -13.15 3.28 23.94
N HIS A 205 -12.59 4.38 23.47
CA HIS A 205 -11.15 4.64 23.41
C HIS A 205 -10.92 6.14 23.58
N PRO A 206 -10.91 6.66 24.84
CA PRO A 206 -11.06 8.08 25.13
C PRO A 206 -9.77 8.90 24.95
N PHE A 207 -8.94 8.55 23.97
CA PHE A 207 -7.73 9.26 23.55
C PHE A 207 -7.40 8.86 22.12
N ALA A 208 -6.59 9.66 21.44
CA ALA A 208 -6.09 9.35 20.10
C ALA A 208 -4.58 9.15 20.13
N LEU A 209 -4.10 8.13 19.44
CA LEU A 209 -2.68 7.89 19.23
C LEU A 209 -2.26 8.48 17.87
N SER A 210 -0.99 8.87 17.74
CA SER A 210 -0.48 9.38 16.47
C SER A 210 -0.58 8.28 15.39
N ALA A 211 -1.22 8.59 14.26
CA ALA A 211 -1.17 7.71 13.09
C ALA A 211 0.24 7.67 12.52
N GLU A 212 0.66 6.52 12.02
CA GLU A 212 1.98 6.29 11.43
C GLU A 212 1.83 5.98 9.94
N PRO A 213 2.58 6.68 9.05
CA PRO A 213 2.39 6.56 7.60
C PRO A 213 2.60 5.16 7.02
N THR A 214 3.39 4.32 7.71
CA THR A 214 3.75 2.97 7.24
C THR A 214 3.06 1.86 8.02
N GLN A 215 2.10 2.19 8.91
CA GLN A 215 1.38 1.17 9.68
C GLN A 215 0.56 0.25 8.76
N ILE A 216 0.41 -1.01 9.17
CA ILE A 216 -0.49 -1.95 8.48
C ILE A 216 -1.96 -1.57 8.72
N ASP A 217 -2.87 -2.17 7.94
CA ASP A 217 -4.30 -1.93 8.10
C ASP A 217 -4.77 -2.22 9.53
N THR A 218 -5.60 -1.31 10.05
CA THR A 218 -6.09 -1.38 11.43
C THR A 218 -6.90 -2.63 11.71
N VAL A 219 -7.58 -3.21 10.75
CA VAL A 219 -8.32 -4.48 10.91
C VAL A 219 -7.39 -5.63 11.32
N ASP A 220 -6.12 -5.60 10.92
CA ASP A 220 -5.16 -6.65 11.25
C ASP A 220 -4.78 -6.68 12.75
N PHE A 221 -4.89 -5.56 13.47
CA PHE A 221 -4.44 -5.45 14.88
C PHE A 221 -5.40 -4.73 15.83
N SER A 222 -6.33 -3.90 15.35
CA SER A 222 -7.25 -3.10 16.19
C SER A 222 -8.53 -3.87 16.56
N PRO A 223 -9.30 -3.38 17.53
CA PRO A 223 -10.62 -3.92 17.84
C PRO A 223 -11.56 -3.88 16.65
N TYR A 224 -12.39 -4.91 16.50
CA TYR A 224 -13.41 -4.99 15.45
C TYR A 224 -14.58 -5.90 15.85
N PHE A 225 -15.68 -5.81 15.14
CA PHE A 225 -16.66 -6.87 15.01
C PHE A 225 -17.06 -7.06 13.53
N HIS A 226 -17.43 -8.29 13.19
CA HIS A 226 -17.75 -8.71 11.84
C HIS A 226 -19.02 -9.57 11.85
N PHE A 227 -20.01 -9.17 11.08
CA PHE A 227 -21.22 -9.92 10.79
C PHE A 227 -21.20 -10.32 9.34
N SER A 228 -21.42 -11.62 9.05
CA SER A 228 -21.40 -12.07 7.67
C SER A 228 -22.30 -13.29 7.47
N THR A 229 -22.93 -13.37 6.31
CA THR A 229 -23.58 -14.60 5.83
C THR A 229 -22.58 -15.61 5.31
N TYR A 230 -21.32 -15.19 5.09
CA TYR A 230 -20.22 -16.06 4.66
C TYR A 230 -19.48 -16.61 5.87
N GLU A 231 -19.49 -17.93 6.06
CA GLU A 231 -18.86 -18.60 7.21
C GLU A 231 -17.32 -18.38 7.26
N ASN A 232 -16.69 -18.22 6.10
CA ASN A 232 -15.26 -18.05 5.95
C ASN A 232 -14.93 -17.43 4.58
N PRO A 233 -13.69 -17.00 4.33
CA PRO A 233 -13.28 -16.40 3.05
C PRO A 233 -13.54 -17.28 1.82
N LEU A 234 -13.46 -18.62 1.96
CA LEU A 234 -13.74 -19.54 0.85
C LEU A 234 -15.21 -19.50 0.44
N ALA A 235 -16.12 -19.25 1.39
CA ALA A 235 -17.55 -19.10 1.08
C ALA A 235 -17.80 -17.87 0.19
N PHE A 236 -17.12 -16.76 0.46
CA PHE A 236 -17.15 -15.58 -0.41
C PHE A 236 -16.51 -15.88 -1.77
N GLY A 237 -15.33 -16.52 -1.79
CA GLY A 237 -14.65 -16.93 -3.03
C GLY A 237 -15.53 -17.79 -3.96
N ARG A 238 -16.38 -18.65 -3.41
CA ARG A 238 -17.34 -19.45 -4.22
C ARG A 238 -18.42 -18.60 -4.89
N GLU A 239 -18.88 -17.52 -4.28
CA GLU A 239 -19.82 -16.59 -4.93
C GLU A 239 -19.15 -15.83 -6.07
N ILE A 240 -17.92 -15.36 -5.87
CA ILE A 240 -17.13 -14.74 -6.93
C ILE A 240 -16.87 -15.72 -8.08
N GLU A 241 -16.49 -16.97 -7.79
CA GLU A 241 -16.26 -17.98 -8.84
C GLU A 241 -17.50 -18.23 -9.70
N LYS A 242 -18.71 -18.28 -9.11
CA LYS A 242 -19.95 -18.42 -9.88
C LYS A 242 -20.15 -17.25 -10.86
N ALA A 243 -19.86 -16.02 -10.42
CA ALA A 243 -19.97 -14.84 -11.26
C ALA A 243 -18.97 -14.90 -12.42
N LEU A 244 -17.72 -15.27 -12.14
CA LEU A 244 -16.64 -15.41 -13.14
C LEU A 244 -16.92 -16.51 -14.16
N GLN A 245 -17.32 -17.71 -13.73
CA GLN A 245 -17.57 -18.85 -14.61
C GLN A 245 -18.65 -18.57 -15.67
N SER A 246 -19.66 -17.80 -15.32
CA SER A 246 -20.75 -17.43 -16.24
C SER A 246 -20.25 -16.58 -17.41
N LYS A 247 -19.07 -15.94 -17.30
CA LYS A 247 -18.48 -14.98 -18.23
C LYS A 247 -17.24 -15.48 -18.96
N SER A 248 -16.75 -16.70 -18.61
CA SER A 248 -15.48 -17.29 -19.11
C SER A 248 -15.71 -18.29 -20.25
N ASN A 249 -16.52 -17.94 -21.25
CA ASN A 249 -16.84 -18.82 -22.37
C ASN A 249 -15.75 -18.73 -23.47
N VAL A 250 -15.16 -19.86 -23.85
CA VAL A 250 -14.24 -19.94 -24.98
C VAL A 250 -15.04 -19.88 -26.29
N SER A 251 -15.26 -18.67 -26.79
CA SER A 251 -15.84 -18.44 -28.10
C SER A 251 -14.86 -18.77 -29.22
N LYS A 252 -15.36 -18.90 -30.46
CA LYS A 252 -14.50 -19.09 -31.65
C LYS A 252 -13.45 -17.98 -31.77
N GLU A 253 -13.82 -16.75 -31.45
CA GLU A 253 -12.91 -15.59 -31.52
C GLU A 253 -11.81 -15.65 -30.46
N ILE A 254 -12.15 -16.03 -29.22
CA ILE A 254 -11.17 -16.26 -28.15
C ILE A 254 -10.19 -17.36 -28.56
N GLN A 255 -10.70 -18.49 -29.10
CA GLN A 255 -9.85 -19.58 -29.60
C GLN A 255 -8.89 -19.09 -30.70
N MET A 256 -9.41 -18.41 -31.72
CA MET A 256 -8.59 -17.86 -32.79
C MET A 256 -7.53 -16.88 -32.30
N MET A 257 -7.86 -16.04 -31.33
CA MET A 257 -6.91 -15.10 -30.74
C MET A 257 -5.84 -15.81 -29.93
N ALA A 258 -6.20 -16.78 -29.09
CA ALA A 258 -5.24 -17.59 -28.34
C ALA A 258 -4.26 -18.31 -29.30
N ASP A 259 -4.79 -18.93 -30.37
CA ASP A 259 -3.97 -19.61 -31.38
C ASP A 259 -3.04 -18.65 -32.11
N LYS A 260 -3.51 -17.43 -32.43
CA LYS A 260 -2.71 -16.39 -33.09
C LYS A 260 -1.55 -15.93 -32.17
N ILE A 261 -1.82 -15.67 -30.87
CA ILE A 261 -0.82 -15.19 -29.94
C ILE A 261 0.24 -16.26 -29.68
N THR A 262 -0.16 -17.52 -29.63
CA THR A 262 0.73 -18.66 -29.32
C THR A 262 1.26 -19.38 -30.55
N ALA A 263 1.11 -18.80 -31.74
CA ALA A 263 1.54 -19.43 -33.00
C ALA A 263 3.05 -19.78 -32.96
N GLY A 264 3.36 -21.06 -33.21
CA GLY A 264 4.73 -21.56 -33.19
C GLY A 264 5.32 -21.84 -31.81
N ILE A 265 4.57 -21.58 -30.72
CA ILE A 265 4.99 -21.85 -29.33
C ILE A 265 4.38 -23.19 -28.90
N THR A 266 5.21 -24.15 -28.52
CA THR A 266 4.78 -25.49 -28.07
C THR A 266 4.83 -25.68 -26.55
N ASP A 267 5.67 -24.91 -25.86
CA ASP A 267 5.81 -24.97 -24.41
C ASP A 267 4.69 -24.21 -23.72
N ASP A 268 4.01 -24.85 -22.77
CA ASP A 268 2.86 -24.28 -22.06
C ASP A 268 3.21 -23.03 -21.26
N TYR A 269 4.43 -22.98 -20.68
CA TYR A 269 4.87 -21.81 -19.90
C TYR A 269 5.06 -20.60 -20.80
N GLU A 270 5.72 -20.78 -21.96
CA GLU A 270 5.91 -19.70 -22.93
C GLU A 270 4.59 -19.31 -23.61
N GLN A 271 3.63 -20.25 -23.78
CA GLN A 271 2.27 -19.90 -24.21
C GLN A 271 1.55 -19.02 -23.19
N ALA A 272 1.60 -19.42 -21.89
CA ALA A 272 0.99 -18.65 -20.81
C ALA A 272 1.61 -17.24 -20.72
N LYS A 273 2.92 -17.13 -20.82
CA LYS A 273 3.66 -15.87 -20.84
C LYS A 273 3.28 -14.99 -22.04
N ALA A 274 3.15 -15.57 -23.23
CA ALA A 274 2.73 -14.82 -24.42
C ALA A 274 1.30 -14.27 -24.27
N LEU A 275 0.37 -15.07 -23.74
CA LEU A 275 -1.02 -14.66 -23.47
C LEU A 275 -1.07 -13.55 -22.43
N TYR A 276 -0.32 -13.70 -21.32
CA TYR A 276 -0.20 -12.68 -20.29
C TYR A 276 0.33 -11.35 -20.86
N ASN A 277 1.47 -11.39 -21.54
CA ASN A 277 2.08 -10.19 -22.13
C ASN A 277 1.13 -9.49 -23.10
N TRP A 278 0.35 -10.27 -23.85
CA TRP A 278 -0.63 -9.70 -24.77
C TRP A 278 -1.77 -9.00 -24.01
N VAL A 279 -2.37 -9.63 -22.98
CA VAL A 279 -3.43 -9.01 -22.19
C VAL A 279 -2.93 -7.75 -21.48
N SER A 280 -1.77 -7.82 -20.83
CA SER A 280 -1.16 -6.66 -20.12
C SER A 280 -0.90 -5.46 -21.03
N LYS A 281 -0.53 -5.72 -22.30
CA LYS A 281 -0.20 -4.67 -23.26
C LYS A 281 -1.41 -4.12 -24.01
N GLU A 282 -2.33 -5.00 -24.41
CA GLU A 282 -3.38 -4.67 -25.38
C GLU A 282 -4.71 -4.28 -24.73
N ILE A 283 -4.90 -4.57 -23.47
CA ILE A 283 -6.13 -4.22 -22.72
C ILE A 283 -5.82 -3.05 -21.79
N ARG A 284 -6.53 -1.93 -22.03
CA ARG A 284 -6.38 -0.74 -21.19
C ARG A 284 -7.18 -0.89 -19.90
N TYR A 285 -6.57 -0.57 -18.75
CA TYR A 285 -7.27 -0.56 -17.48
C TYR A 285 -8.29 0.59 -17.41
N VAL A 286 -9.56 0.25 -17.16
CA VAL A 286 -10.66 1.19 -16.91
C VAL A 286 -11.57 0.56 -15.88
N GLY A 287 -11.75 1.20 -14.72
CA GLY A 287 -12.64 0.71 -13.67
C GLY A 287 -14.10 0.80 -14.12
N ASP A 288 -14.84 -0.31 -14.04
CA ASP A 288 -16.29 -0.34 -14.27
C ASP A 288 -16.98 -1.03 -13.09
N PHE A 289 -17.65 -0.21 -12.28
CA PHE A 289 -18.38 -0.62 -11.07
C PHE A 289 -19.87 -0.34 -11.18
N MET A 290 -20.41 -0.21 -12.41
CA MET A 290 -21.85 0.03 -12.61
C MET A 290 -22.68 -1.25 -12.46
N GLY A 291 -23.76 -1.13 -11.71
CA GLY A 291 -24.81 -2.17 -11.66
C GLY A 291 -24.33 -3.50 -11.07
N GLU A 292 -24.28 -4.56 -11.90
CA GLU A 292 -23.79 -5.89 -11.50
C GLU A 292 -22.27 -6.03 -11.66
N ASN A 293 -21.62 -5.05 -12.29
CA ASN A 293 -20.18 -5.10 -12.59
C ASN A 293 -19.29 -4.85 -11.38
N ASP A 294 -19.82 -4.64 -10.17
CA ASP A 294 -18.99 -4.55 -8.96
C ASP A 294 -18.07 -5.77 -8.79
N TYR A 295 -18.63 -6.97 -9.00
CA TYR A 295 -17.91 -8.24 -8.78
C TYR A 295 -18.00 -9.20 -9.96
N ALA A 296 -18.90 -8.99 -10.91
CA ALA A 296 -19.01 -9.78 -12.12
C ALA A 296 -18.21 -9.11 -13.26
N PRO A 297 -17.33 -9.83 -13.96
CA PRO A 297 -16.66 -9.29 -15.12
C PRO A 297 -17.61 -9.20 -16.32
N HIS A 298 -17.21 -8.48 -17.33
CA HIS A 298 -17.81 -8.62 -18.67
C HIS A 298 -17.47 -9.98 -19.30
N GLU A 299 -18.26 -10.36 -20.32
CA GLU A 299 -17.90 -11.51 -21.17
C GLU A 299 -16.49 -11.35 -21.72
N ALA A 300 -15.66 -12.40 -21.72
CA ALA A 300 -14.30 -12.34 -22.21
C ALA A 300 -14.20 -11.85 -23.67
N SER A 301 -15.20 -12.21 -24.52
CA SER A 301 -15.30 -11.71 -25.89
C SER A 301 -15.56 -10.20 -25.96
N TYR A 302 -16.36 -9.65 -25.04
CA TYR A 302 -16.59 -8.20 -24.97
C TYR A 302 -15.28 -7.45 -24.68
N VAL A 303 -14.52 -7.89 -23.65
CA VAL A 303 -13.22 -7.29 -23.30
C VAL A 303 -12.22 -7.41 -24.44
N LEU A 304 -12.18 -8.57 -25.13
CA LEU A 304 -11.37 -8.79 -26.30
C LEU A 304 -11.64 -7.76 -27.41
N HIS A 305 -12.92 -7.45 -27.68
CA HIS A 305 -13.31 -6.48 -28.71
C HIS A 305 -13.08 -5.03 -28.28
N LYS A 306 -13.42 -4.70 -27.03
CA LYS A 306 -13.39 -3.32 -26.54
C LYS A 306 -11.99 -2.83 -26.17
N ARG A 307 -11.07 -3.75 -25.89
CA ARG A 307 -9.68 -3.44 -25.50
C ARG A 307 -9.57 -2.61 -24.23
N PHE A 308 -10.55 -2.71 -23.34
CA PHE A 308 -10.49 -2.14 -22.00
C PHE A 308 -11.29 -2.99 -21.02
N GLY A 309 -10.99 -2.83 -19.74
CA GLY A 309 -11.67 -3.46 -18.61
C GLY A 309 -10.89 -3.22 -17.32
N ASP A 310 -11.47 -3.63 -16.20
CA ASP A 310 -10.79 -3.56 -14.90
C ASP A 310 -10.12 -4.87 -14.50
N CYS A 311 -9.75 -5.01 -13.21
CA CYS A 311 -9.01 -6.19 -12.72
C CYS A 311 -9.74 -7.51 -13.00
N LYS A 312 -11.06 -7.57 -12.78
CA LYS A 312 -11.85 -8.78 -13.03
C LYS A 312 -11.99 -9.10 -14.52
N ASP A 313 -12.02 -8.09 -15.37
CA ASP A 313 -12.07 -8.22 -16.83
C ASP A 313 -10.76 -8.73 -17.40
N HIS A 314 -9.63 -8.15 -16.95
CA HIS A 314 -8.28 -8.63 -17.30
C HIS A 314 -8.08 -10.09 -16.89
N ASN A 315 -8.44 -10.41 -15.64
CA ASN A 315 -8.34 -11.76 -15.11
C ASN A 315 -9.22 -12.73 -15.91
N ASN A 316 -10.49 -12.39 -16.18
CA ASN A 316 -11.42 -13.23 -16.90
C ASN A 316 -10.95 -13.49 -18.35
N LEU A 317 -10.49 -12.46 -19.05
CA LEU A 317 -9.97 -12.61 -20.42
C LEU A 317 -8.72 -13.50 -20.43
N LEU A 318 -7.76 -13.27 -19.51
CA LEU A 318 -6.54 -14.06 -19.42
C LEU A 318 -6.86 -15.54 -19.14
N ILE A 319 -7.70 -15.83 -18.14
CA ILE A 319 -8.12 -17.21 -17.81
C ILE A 319 -8.83 -17.86 -19.00
N THR A 320 -9.66 -17.13 -19.73
CA THR A 320 -10.39 -17.68 -20.88
C THR A 320 -9.45 -17.99 -22.06
N LEU A 321 -8.43 -17.15 -22.30
CA LEU A 321 -7.39 -17.40 -23.29
C LEU A 321 -6.50 -18.59 -22.90
N LEU A 322 -6.12 -18.72 -21.63
CA LEU A 322 -5.38 -19.87 -21.09
C LEU A 322 -6.18 -21.17 -21.23
N LYS A 323 -7.49 -21.13 -20.91
CA LYS A 323 -8.42 -22.25 -21.09
C LYS A 323 -8.51 -22.70 -22.55
N ALA A 324 -8.48 -21.77 -23.52
CA ALA A 324 -8.45 -22.08 -24.95
C ALA A 324 -7.18 -22.87 -25.35
N LYS A 325 -6.11 -22.78 -24.57
CA LYS A 325 -4.86 -23.53 -24.74
C LYS A 325 -4.72 -24.71 -23.80
N ASN A 326 -5.81 -25.10 -23.08
CA ASN A 326 -5.82 -26.17 -22.06
C ASN A 326 -4.86 -25.93 -20.89
N ILE A 327 -4.50 -24.68 -20.60
CA ILE A 327 -3.69 -24.28 -19.47
C ILE A 327 -4.62 -23.96 -18.29
N GLN A 328 -4.48 -24.73 -17.19
CA GLN A 328 -5.28 -24.52 -15.99
C GLN A 328 -4.89 -23.24 -15.27
N ALA A 329 -5.89 -22.45 -14.88
CA ALA A 329 -5.73 -21.24 -14.11
C ALA A 329 -6.86 -21.09 -13.08
N SER A 330 -6.66 -20.26 -12.07
CA SER A 330 -7.67 -19.87 -11.08
C SER A 330 -7.58 -18.37 -10.86
N SER A 331 -8.71 -17.73 -10.69
CA SER A 331 -8.73 -16.38 -10.11
C SER A 331 -8.25 -16.43 -8.67
N ALA A 332 -7.51 -15.41 -8.26
CA ALA A 332 -7.00 -15.22 -6.91
C ALA A 332 -7.46 -13.85 -6.39
N LEU A 333 -8.40 -13.85 -5.44
CA LEU A 333 -8.77 -12.64 -4.72
C LEU A 333 -7.62 -12.25 -3.81
N ILE A 334 -7.27 -10.98 -3.79
CA ILE A 334 -6.14 -10.42 -3.04
C ILE A 334 -6.49 -9.03 -2.53
N GLY A 335 -5.94 -8.65 -1.38
CA GLY A 335 -5.95 -7.26 -0.91
C GLY A 335 -4.62 -6.60 -1.23
N ILE A 336 -4.61 -5.54 -2.04
CA ILE A 336 -3.40 -4.76 -2.39
C ILE A 336 -3.15 -3.58 -1.45
N GLY A 337 -4.04 -3.33 -0.48
CA GLY A 337 -3.82 -2.38 0.61
C GLY A 337 -2.83 -2.90 1.66
N ASP A 338 -2.83 -2.28 2.82
CA ASP A 338 -1.88 -2.57 3.90
C ASP A 338 -2.32 -3.74 4.82
N SER A 339 -3.35 -4.52 4.42
CA SER A 339 -3.77 -5.72 5.14
C SER A 339 -2.93 -6.93 4.74
N PHE A 340 -2.55 -7.75 5.73
CA PHE A 340 -1.77 -8.99 5.57
C PHE A 340 -2.47 -10.21 6.18
N LYS A 341 -3.73 -10.05 6.61
CA LYS A 341 -4.51 -11.15 7.21
C LYS A 341 -5.89 -11.25 6.57
N LEU A 342 -6.39 -12.47 6.43
CA LEU A 342 -7.80 -12.70 6.15
C LEU A 342 -8.60 -12.60 7.46
N THR A 343 -9.79 -12.03 7.39
CA THR A 343 -10.77 -12.14 8.47
C THR A 343 -11.23 -13.58 8.63
N LYS A 344 -11.70 -13.94 9.82
CA LYS A 344 -12.23 -15.27 10.08
C LYS A 344 -13.48 -15.57 9.25
N LEU A 345 -14.38 -14.60 9.14
CA LEU A 345 -15.56 -14.68 8.29
C LEU A 345 -15.23 -14.20 6.87
N GLY A 346 -16.03 -14.61 5.89
CA GLY A 346 -15.93 -14.14 4.52
C GLY A 346 -16.63 -12.80 4.30
N GLY A 347 -16.21 -12.10 3.25
CA GLY A 347 -16.73 -10.81 2.81
C GLY A 347 -15.82 -10.17 1.79
N SER A 348 -16.15 -8.96 1.37
CA SER A 348 -15.32 -8.18 0.44
C SER A 348 -13.96 -7.81 1.03
N TYR A 349 -13.90 -7.50 2.32
CA TYR A 349 -12.62 -7.21 2.97
C TYR A 349 -11.78 -8.48 3.18
N PRO A 350 -10.46 -8.46 2.95
CA PRO A 350 -9.64 -7.34 2.48
C PRO A 350 -9.49 -7.25 0.94
N PHE A 351 -10.35 -7.93 0.19
CA PHE A 351 -10.20 -8.11 -1.26
C PHE A 351 -10.67 -6.87 -2.02
N ASP A 352 -9.74 -6.15 -2.59
CA ASP A 352 -9.95 -5.00 -3.46
C ASP A 352 -9.35 -5.22 -4.86
N HIS A 353 -8.76 -6.40 -5.11
CA HIS A 353 -8.16 -6.76 -6.37
C HIS A 353 -8.31 -8.26 -6.68
N ILE A 354 -8.13 -8.62 -7.95
CA ILE A 354 -8.16 -10.00 -8.43
C ILE A 354 -7.09 -10.22 -9.48
N ILE A 355 -6.27 -11.26 -9.28
CA ILE A 355 -5.17 -11.65 -10.15
C ILE A 355 -5.30 -13.11 -10.60
N THR A 356 -4.44 -13.57 -11.48
CA THR A 356 -4.48 -14.94 -12.01
C THR A 356 -3.43 -15.83 -11.33
N TYR A 357 -3.82 -17.02 -10.90
CA TYR A 357 -2.95 -18.06 -10.38
C TYR A 357 -2.83 -19.24 -11.36
N LEU A 358 -1.62 -19.69 -11.62
CA LEU A 358 -1.26 -20.78 -12.52
C LEU A 358 -0.76 -21.99 -11.70
N PRO A 359 -1.62 -23.00 -11.41
CA PRO A 359 -1.30 -24.06 -10.46
C PRO A 359 -0.11 -24.93 -10.88
N LYS A 360 0.08 -25.13 -12.19
CA LYS A 360 1.17 -25.96 -12.74
C LYS A 360 2.56 -25.47 -12.32
N TRP A 361 2.70 -24.16 -12.09
CA TRP A 361 4.00 -23.53 -11.77
C TRP A 361 4.00 -22.83 -10.41
N ASP A 362 2.92 -22.94 -9.63
CA ASP A 362 2.72 -22.20 -8.39
C ASP A 362 3.00 -20.68 -8.59
N LEU A 363 2.43 -20.11 -9.65
CA LEU A 363 2.77 -18.78 -10.12
C LEU A 363 1.56 -17.85 -10.12
N TYR A 364 1.72 -16.67 -9.53
CA TYR A 364 0.76 -15.58 -9.61
C TYR A 364 1.19 -14.57 -10.67
N VAL A 365 0.22 -14.05 -11.43
CA VAL A 365 0.44 -13.02 -12.45
C VAL A 365 -0.69 -11.99 -12.42
N ASP A 366 -0.35 -10.72 -12.53
CA ASP A 366 -1.30 -9.62 -12.65
C ASP A 366 -1.20 -8.93 -14.01
N SER A 367 -2.17 -9.17 -14.88
CA SER A 367 -2.22 -8.58 -16.21
C SER A 367 -2.75 -7.14 -16.25
N THR A 368 -3.13 -6.56 -15.11
CA THR A 368 -3.50 -5.13 -15.04
C THR A 368 -2.27 -4.22 -15.02
N ILE A 369 -1.11 -4.77 -14.68
CA ILE A 369 0.15 -4.03 -14.58
C ILE A 369 0.92 -4.16 -15.90
N GLY A 370 0.75 -3.18 -16.78
CA GLY A 370 1.29 -3.22 -18.13
C GLY A 370 2.81 -3.33 -18.25
N LEU A 371 3.56 -3.09 -17.16
CA LEU A 371 5.02 -3.09 -17.13
C LEU A 371 5.62 -4.12 -16.16
N ALA A 372 4.83 -5.10 -15.70
CA ALA A 372 5.32 -6.21 -14.89
C ALA A 372 5.73 -7.41 -15.77
N PRO A 373 6.97 -7.90 -15.70
CA PRO A 373 7.34 -9.16 -16.32
C PRO A 373 6.51 -10.34 -15.82
N PHE A 374 6.27 -11.35 -16.66
CA PHE A 374 5.48 -12.53 -16.33
C PHE A 374 5.99 -13.21 -15.03
N GLY A 375 5.10 -13.37 -14.05
CA GLY A 375 5.41 -13.95 -12.74
C GLY A 375 6.04 -12.98 -11.74
N GLN A 376 6.21 -11.71 -12.09
CA GLN A 376 6.56 -10.67 -11.13
C GLN A 376 5.29 -9.95 -10.65
N LEU A 377 5.26 -9.65 -9.36
CA LEU A 377 4.19 -8.93 -8.69
C LEU A 377 4.72 -7.60 -8.14
N THR A 378 3.84 -6.64 -7.90
CA THR A 378 4.18 -5.39 -7.23
C THR A 378 4.45 -5.59 -5.75
N ASN A 379 5.03 -4.58 -5.11
CA ASN A 379 5.22 -4.59 -3.66
C ASN A 379 3.89 -4.63 -2.86
N LEU A 380 2.77 -4.27 -3.47
CA LEU A 380 1.44 -4.32 -2.86
C LEU A 380 0.84 -5.72 -2.87
N GLU A 381 1.34 -6.59 -3.73
CA GLU A 381 0.83 -7.95 -3.94
C GLU A 381 1.71 -9.04 -3.30
N LEU A 382 2.94 -8.70 -2.89
CA LEU A 382 3.85 -9.67 -2.28
C LEU A 382 3.51 -9.94 -0.80
N ASP A 383 3.75 -11.20 -0.38
CA ASP A 383 3.51 -11.71 0.98
C ASP A 383 2.05 -11.51 1.45
N LYS A 384 1.09 -11.74 0.55
CA LYS A 384 -0.37 -11.56 0.78
C LYS A 384 -1.11 -12.89 0.77
N PRO A 385 -2.08 -13.09 1.69
CA PRO A 385 -3.00 -14.20 1.59
C PRO A 385 -3.97 -13.98 0.43
N THR A 386 -4.37 -15.07 -0.24
CA THR A 386 -5.30 -15.06 -1.37
C THR A 386 -6.40 -16.09 -1.22
N VAL A 387 -7.51 -15.90 -1.94
CA VAL A 387 -8.53 -16.92 -2.13
C VAL A 387 -8.51 -17.37 -3.59
N LEU A 388 -8.07 -18.61 -3.82
CA LEU A 388 -8.05 -19.25 -5.14
C LEU A 388 -9.46 -19.80 -5.44
N THR A 389 -10.22 -19.05 -6.22
CA THR A 389 -11.69 -19.25 -6.31
C THR A 389 -12.05 -20.59 -6.96
N ALA A 390 -11.46 -20.92 -8.13
CA ALA A 390 -11.70 -22.18 -8.83
C ALA A 390 -11.19 -23.41 -8.08
N LEU A 391 -10.14 -23.24 -7.24
CA LEU A 391 -9.56 -24.33 -6.44
C LEU A 391 -10.20 -24.44 -5.06
N ASN A 392 -11.04 -23.48 -4.66
CA ASN A 392 -11.65 -23.38 -3.33
C ASN A 392 -10.61 -23.53 -2.20
N LYS A 393 -9.48 -22.81 -2.30
CA LYS A 393 -8.32 -22.93 -1.42
C LYS A 393 -7.78 -21.55 -1.04
N ILE A 394 -7.27 -21.42 0.20
CA ILE A 394 -6.45 -20.28 0.58
C ILE A 394 -5.05 -20.49 -0.02
N GLY A 395 -4.56 -19.48 -0.72
CA GLY A 395 -3.21 -19.39 -1.24
C GLY A 395 -2.43 -18.27 -0.54
N HIS A 396 -1.21 -18.08 -0.99
CA HIS A 396 -0.35 -16.99 -0.52
C HIS A 396 0.63 -16.61 -1.63
N THR A 397 0.77 -15.32 -1.92
CA THR A 397 1.75 -14.84 -2.89
C THR A 397 3.17 -14.98 -2.35
N LYS A 398 4.16 -14.99 -3.24
CA LYS A 398 5.56 -15.15 -2.82
C LYS A 398 6.01 -14.03 -1.88
N LYS A 399 6.93 -14.36 -0.99
CA LYS A 399 7.55 -13.39 -0.08
C LYS A 399 8.61 -12.56 -0.78
N PHE A 400 8.92 -11.40 -0.23
CA PHE A 400 10.13 -10.67 -0.59
C PHE A 400 11.37 -11.51 -0.31
N SER A 401 12.38 -11.44 -1.18
CA SER A 401 13.65 -12.12 -0.97
C SER A 401 14.84 -11.31 -1.46
N LEU A 402 16.02 -11.52 -0.85
CA LEU A 402 17.27 -10.86 -1.27
C LEU A 402 17.65 -11.17 -2.73
N ALA A 403 17.25 -12.35 -3.23
CA ALA A 403 17.56 -12.77 -4.59
C ALA A 403 16.66 -12.14 -5.65
N GLU A 404 15.45 -11.73 -5.25
CA GLU A 404 14.44 -11.18 -6.17
C GLU A 404 14.32 -9.67 -6.09
N GLU A 405 14.60 -9.03 -4.95
CA GLU A 405 14.42 -7.60 -4.73
C GLU A 405 15.77 -6.88 -4.76
N GLN A 406 16.27 -6.49 -5.94
CA GLN A 406 17.64 -5.96 -6.09
C GLN A 406 17.70 -4.65 -6.85
N ILE A 407 18.67 -3.81 -6.45
CA ILE A 407 19.20 -2.69 -7.23
C ILE A 407 20.73 -2.80 -7.18
N ILE A 408 21.37 -2.83 -8.33
CA ILE A 408 22.83 -2.86 -8.46
C ILE A 408 23.24 -1.67 -9.33
N ASP A 409 24.06 -0.79 -8.76
CA ASP A 409 24.62 0.39 -9.41
C ASP A 409 26.11 0.18 -9.75
N ASP A 410 26.49 0.45 -11.00
CA ASP A 410 27.87 0.51 -11.47
C ASP A 410 28.17 1.91 -11.99
N THR A 411 29.10 2.64 -11.34
CA THR A 411 29.44 4.03 -11.69
C THR A 411 30.92 4.20 -11.93
N ARG A 412 31.31 4.88 -13.00
CA ARG A 412 32.70 5.23 -13.33
C ARG A 412 32.80 6.72 -13.52
N MET A 413 33.73 7.33 -12.83
CA MET A 413 33.91 8.77 -12.77
C MET A 413 35.36 9.15 -12.94
N GLN A 414 35.61 10.28 -13.59
CA GLN A 414 36.92 10.87 -13.75
C GLN A 414 36.87 12.36 -13.42
N ILE A 415 37.60 12.77 -12.41
CA ILE A 415 37.80 14.18 -12.07
C ILE A 415 38.71 14.80 -13.12
N GLN A 416 38.30 15.93 -13.66
CA GLN A 416 39.06 16.69 -14.64
C GLN A 416 40.01 17.69 -13.92
N VAL A 417 40.94 18.25 -14.67
CA VAL A 417 41.92 19.23 -14.11
C VAL A 417 41.27 20.53 -13.63
N ASP A 418 40.06 20.83 -14.07
CA ASP A 418 39.23 21.98 -13.67
C ASP A 418 38.27 21.66 -12.51
N GLY A 419 38.35 20.44 -11.96
CA GLY A 419 37.49 19.98 -10.87
C GLY A 419 36.11 19.44 -11.29
N THR A 420 35.71 19.55 -12.56
CA THR A 420 34.49 18.90 -13.07
C THR A 420 34.63 17.38 -13.03
N ILE A 421 33.51 16.65 -12.94
CA ILE A 421 33.53 15.19 -12.91
C ILE A 421 32.73 14.66 -14.09
N LYS A 422 33.39 13.94 -14.99
CA LYS A 422 32.72 13.21 -16.08
C LYS A 422 32.52 11.76 -15.67
N GLY A 423 31.34 11.23 -15.94
CA GLY A 423 31.00 9.87 -15.53
C GLY A 423 29.96 9.17 -16.37
N THR A 424 29.90 7.87 -16.15
CA THR A 424 28.86 6.98 -16.66
C THR A 424 28.32 6.13 -15.52
N SER A 425 27.05 5.82 -15.56
CA SER A 425 26.40 4.89 -14.63
C SER A 425 25.59 3.85 -15.40
N GLU A 426 25.42 2.69 -14.77
CA GLU A 426 24.47 1.66 -15.20
C GLU A 426 23.79 1.11 -13.95
N THR A 427 22.46 1.12 -13.93
CA THR A 427 21.65 0.58 -12.82
C THR A 427 20.85 -0.60 -13.33
N HIS A 428 20.98 -1.74 -12.64
CA HIS A 428 20.22 -2.97 -12.86
C HIS A 428 19.17 -3.11 -11.79
N PHE A 429 17.94 -3.47 -12.20
CA PHE A 429 16.80 -3.64 -11.32
C PHE A 429 16.27 -5.07 -11.39
N LYS A 430 15.72 -5.59 -10.28
CA LYS A 430 15.05 -6.88 -10.23
C LYS A 430 13.84 -6.81 -9.28
N GLY A 431 12.82 -7.64 -9.56
CA GLY A 431 11.61 -7.73 -8.76
C GLY A 431 10.75 -6.46 -8.79
N THR A 432 10.22 -6.06 -7.66
CA THR A 432 9.36 -4.86 -7.56
C THR A 432 10.10 -3.58 -7.95
N LYS A 433 11.43 -3.58 -7.81
CA LYS A 433 12.29 -2.44 -8.18
C LYS A 433 12.34 -2.27 -9.71
N GLU A 434 12.31 -3.38 -10.46
CA GLU A 434 12.23 -3.36 -11.92
C GLU A 434 10.90 -2.76 -12.40
N ILE A 435 9.77 -3.23 -11.87
CA ILE A 435 8.44 -2.70 -12.20
C ILE A 435 8.37 -1.19 -11.91
N THR A 436 8.83 -0.77 -10.74
CA THR A 436 8.89 0.65 -10.36
C THR A 436 9.75 1.47 -11.31
N ALA A 437 10.92 0.95 -11.70
CA ALA A 437 11.82 1.64 -12.61
C ALA A 437 11.20 1.76 -14.02
N ARG A 438 10.62 0.69 -14.57
CA ARG A 438 9.91 0.72 -15.85
C ARG A 438 8.79 1.78 -15.86
N ASN A 439 7.97 1.82 -14.80
CA ASN A 439 6.92 2.83 -14.66
C ASN A 439 7.50 4.25 -14.59
N THR A 440 8.60 4.46 -13.86
CA THR A 440 9.26 5.77 -13.78
C THR A 440 9.73 6.25 -15.14
N PHE A 441 10.27 5.36 -15.97
CA PHE A 441 10.82 5.70 -17.27
C PHE A 441 9.85 5.55 -18.45
N SER A 442 8.62 5.07 -18.23
CA SER A 442 7.61 4.93 -19.31
C SER A 442 7.12 6.30 -19.83
N GLY A 443 7.11 7.33 -19.00
CA GLY A 443 6.80 8.71 -19.38
C GLY A 443 8.03 9.58 -19.68
N PHE A 444 9.21 8.96 -19.85
CA PHE A 444 10.49 9.66 -19.96
C PHE A 444 10.71 10.27 -21.35
N GLU A 445 10.08 11.43 -21.61
CA GLU A 445 10.15 12.13 -22.89
C GLU A 445 10.32 13.66 -22.70
N GLY A 446 10.79 14.33 -23.74
CA GLY A 446 10.85 15.79 -23.84
C GLY A 446 11.59 16.47 -22.70
N GLU A 447 10.98 17.51 -22.12
CA GLU A 447 11.54 18.32 -21.02
C GLU A 447 11.66 17.57 -19.71
N GLU A 448 10.85 16.52 -19.51
CA GLU A 448 10.87 15.70 -18.30
C GLU A 448 12.21 14.99 -18.11
N LYS A 449 12.91 14.65 -19.21
CA LYS A 449 14.27 14.07 -19.16
C LYS A 449 15.26 14.97 -18.41
N GLN A 450 15.29 16.25 -18.76
CA GLN A 450 16.21 17.20 -18.14
C GLN A 450 15.83 17.52 -16.70
N LYS A 451 14.52 17.65 -16.44
CA LYS A 451 13.99 17.85 -15.08
C LYS A 451 14.38 16.67 -14.17
N MET A 452 14.21 15.44 -14.63
CA MET A 452 14.58 14.23 -13.87
C MET A 452 16.08 14.22 -13.54
N VAL A 453 16.97 14.58 -14.47
CA VAL A 453 18.41 14.69 -14.23
C VAL A 453 18.70 15.72 -13.14
N THR A 454 18.14 16.93 -13.27
CA THR A 454 18.34 18.02 -12.32
C THR A 454 17.86 17.66 -10.90
N GLU A 455 16.66 17.09 -10.80
CA GLU A 455 16.09 16.67 -9.51
C GLU A 455 16.89 15.51 -8.88
N HIS A 456 17.37 14.58 -9.71
CA HIS A 456 18.20 13.49 -9.24
C HIS A 456 19.53 13.98 -8.65
N LEU A 457 20.26 14.82 -9.37
CA LEU A 457 21.52 15.39 -8.89
C LEU A 457 21.31 16.22 -7.63
N ALA A 458 20.29 17.10 -7.61
CA ALA A 458 19.96 17.93 -6.46
C ALA A 458 19.65 17.10 -5.19
N ARG A 459 19.04 15.92 -5.32
CA ARG A 459 18.76 14.99 -4.21
C ARG A 459 20.04 14.60 -3.47
N TYR A 460 21.16 14.45 -4.20
CA TYR A 460 22.47 14.11 -3.64
C TYR A 460 23.36 15.33 -3.43
N ARG A 461 22.80 16.55 -3.55
CA ARG A 461 23.53 17.83 -3.43
C ARG A 461 24.61 17.98 -4.49
N GLU A 462 24.36 17.43 -5.65
CA GLU A 462 25.18 17.56 -6.84
C GLU A 462 24.48 18.50 -7.84
N SER A 463 25.26 19.12 -8.71
CA SER A 463 24.80 19.91 -9.85
C SER A 463 25.58 19.55 -11.10
N GLY A 464 25.00 19.82 -12.26
CA GLY A 464 25.63 19.46 -13.52
C GLY A 464 24.61 19.11 -14.61
N THR A 465 25.08 18.40 -15.62
CA THR A 465 24.27 17.96 -16.76
C THR A 465 24.42 16.47 -17.00
N GLY A 466 23.45 15.86 -17.70
CA GLY A 466 23.55 14.46 -18.04
C GLY A 466 22.38 13.97 -18.88
N THR A 467 22.44 12.71 -19.21
CA THR A 467 21.41 12.03 -20.02
C THR A 467 21.21 10.61 -19.52
N TYR A 468 19.95 10.22 -19.29
CA TYR A 468 19.58 8.82 -19.09
C TYR A 468 19.29 8.12 -20.42
N ALA A 469 19.67 6.86 -20.50
CA ALA A 469 19.38 5.94 -21.61
C ALA A 469 18.80 4.64 -21.02
N PRO A 470 17.50 4.61 -20.73
CA PRO A 470 16.83 3.38 -20.29
C PRO A 470 16.76 2.37 -21.44
N SER A 471 16.81 1.07 -21.12
CA SER A 471 16.42 0.02 -22.04
C SER A 471 14.93 0.13 -22.38
N ASP A 472 14.44 -0.65 -23.31
CA ASP A 472 13.00 -0.61 -23.70
C ASP A 472 12.13 -1.01 -22.49
N VAL A 473 11.33 -0.06 -22.00
CA VAL A 473 10.42 -0.27 -20.85
C VAL A 473 9.34 -1.32 -21.13
N TYR A 474 8.99 -1.53 -22.42
CA TYR A 474 7.93 -2.45 -22.86
C TYR A 474 8.47 -3.84 -23.25
N ASP A 475 9.77 -4.05 -23.34
CA ASP A 475 10.35 -5.40 -23.53
C ASP A 475 10.40 -6.16 -22.20
N LEU A 476 9.26 -6.77 -21.83
CA LEU A 476 9.11 -7.55 -20.60
C LEU A 476 9.87 -8.90 -20.61
N ASN A 477 10.50 -9.26 -21.72
CA ASN A 477 11.27 -10.49 -21.84
C ASN A 477 12.75 -10.32 -21.49
N LYS A 478 13.21 -9.07 -21.28
CA LYS A 478 14.58 -8.75 -20.92
C LYS A 478 14.63 -7.98 -19.61
N PRO A 479 15.69 -8.17 -18.80
CA PRO A 479 15.92 -7.34 -17.63
C PRO A 479 15.96 -5.85 -17.97
N PHE A 480 15.38 -5.02 -17.14
CA PHE A 480 15.40 -3.57 -17.33
C PHE A 480 16.66 -2.94 -16.74
N THR A 481 17.30 -2.10 -17.51
CA THR A 481 18.50 -1.36 -17.10
C THR A 481 18.39 0.10 -17.48
N VAL A 482 19.04 0.96 -16.71
CA VAL A 482 19.13 2.40 -16.99
C VAL A 482 20.59 2.81 -16.98
N SER A 483 21.09 3.21 -18.15
CA SER A 483 22.42 3.82 -18.27
C SER A 483 22.32 5.34 -18.14
N GLY A 484 23.39 5.98 -17.66
CA GLY A 484 23.52 7.43 -17.55
C GLY A 484 24.90 7.91 -17.97
N THR A 485 24.95 9.08 -18.61
CA THR A 485 26.19 9.83 -18.86
C THR A 485 26.05 11.21 -18.26
N PHE A 486 27.07 11.70 -17.57
CA PHE A 486 26.94 12.96 -16.85
C PHE A 486 28.28 13.73 -16.74
N THR A 487 28.15 15.04 -16.54
CA THR A 487 29.22 15.93 -16.13
C THR A 487 28.70 16.71 -14.91
N LEU A 488 29.36 16.52 -13.75
CA LEU A 488 29.07 17.30 -12.55
C LEU A 488 29.92 18.58 -12.53
N ASP A 489 29.31 19.63 -12.00
CA ASP A 489 30.06 20.87 -11.68
C ASP A 489 31.13 20.58 -10.63
N PRO A 490 32.16 21.41 -10.51
CA PRO A 490 33.24 21.21 -9.55
C PRO A 490 32.70 21.13 -8.11
N ILE A 491 32.86 19.97 -7.46
CA ILE A 491 32.52 19.75 -6.05
C ILE A 491 33.77 19.66 -5.14
N SER A 492 34.93 19.88 -5.72
CA SER A 492 36.22 19.79 -5.05
C SER A 492 37.18 20.89 -5.55
N ASN A 493 38.12 21.28 -4.68
CA ASN A 493 39.08 22.31 -5.02
C ASN A 493 40.30 21.70 -5.74
N ILE A 494 40.25 21.67 -7.07
CA ILE A 494 41.32 21.15 -7.93
C ILE A 494 41.79 22.25 -8.91
N PRO A 495 43.08 22.50 -9.05
CA PRO A 495 44.19 21.91 -8.31
C PRO A 495 44.32 22.50 -6.89
N GLY A 496 44.59 21.64 -5.91
CA GLY A 496 44.78 22.03 -4.51
C GLY A 496 44.45 20.88 -3.56
N ASN A 497 44.84 21.04 -2.31
CA ASN A 497 44.54 20.06 -1.28
C ASN A 497 43.06 20.09 -0.93
N GLY A 498 42.47 18.91 -0.75
CA GLY A 498 41.04 18.82 -0.45
C GLY A 498 40.57 17.47 0.03
N ALA A 499 39.25 17.41 0.24
CA ALA A 499 38.58 16.20 0.60
C ALA A 499 37.22 16.13 -0.13
N ILE A 500 36.85 14.95 -0.60
CA ILE A 500 35.61 14.70 -1.33
C ILE A 500 34.92 13.44 -0.81
N THR A 501 33.61 13.48 -0.65
CA THR A 501 32.80 12.27 -0.53
C THR A 501 32.61 11.64 -1.90
N LEU A 502 32.33 10.34 -1.95
CA LEU A 502 32.09 9.65 -3.22
C LEU A 502 30.85 10.19 -3.89
N PRO A 503 30.93 10.74 -5.12
CA PRO A 503 29.75 11.23 -5.84
C PRO A 503 28.84 10.08 -6.32
N ILE A 504 27.56 10.40 -6.58
CA ILE A 504 26.54 9.46 -7.07
C ILE A 504 26.36 9.58 -8.59
N GLY A 505 26.38 10.82 -9.11
CA GLY A 505 26.11 11.08 -10.52
C GLY A 505 24.68 10.65 -10.90
N LEU A 506 24.55 9.90 -11.99
CA LEU A 506 23.26 9.41 -12.47
C LEU A 506 22.98 7.93 -12.13
N SER A 507 23.70 7.32 -11.19
CA SER A 507 23.29 6.03 -10.65
C SER A 507 22.07 6.17 -9.74
N LYS A 508 21.37 5.07 -9.42
CA LYS A 508 20.22 5.14 -8.50
C LYS A 508 20.62 5.62 -7.11
N GLY A 509 21.83 5.27 -6.66
CA GLY A 509 22.34 5.63 -5.34
C GLY A 509 21.47 5.09 -4.20
N ALA A 510 20.98 3.86 -4.35
CA ALA A 510 19.96 3.32 -3.47
C ALA A 510 20.41 3.17 -2.02
N ILE A 511 21.68 2.79 -1.77
CA ILE A 511 22.25 2.71 -0.41
C ILE A 511 22.43 4.12 0.15
N THR A 512 22.98 5.03 -0.65
CA THR A 512 23.20 6.42 -0.26
C THR A 512 21.88 7.10 0.11
N TYR A 513 20.83 6.86 -0.68
CA TYR A 513 19.47 7.35 -0.35
C TYR A 513 18.97 6.84 1.01
N LYS A 514 19.19 5.55 1.34
CA LYS A 514 18.83 5.00 2.66
C LYS A 514 19.56 5.68 3.82
N GLY A 515 20.75 6.18 3.60
CA GLY A 515 21.49 6.96 4.61
C GLY A 515 21.03 8.42 4.74
N GLU A 516 20.47 9.00 3.67
CA GLU A 516 19.92 10.37 3.71
C GLU A 516 18.52 10.44 4.33
N VAL A 517 17.69 9.41 4.14
CA VAL A 517 16.34 9.35 4.73
C VAL A 517 16.45 9.13 6.23
N ARG A 518 15.94 10.09 7.00
CA ARG A 518 15.88 9.98 8.47
C ARG A 518 14.90 8.87 8.86
N PRO A 519 15.30 7.92 9.74
CA PRO A 519 14.36 6.95 10.30
C PRO A 519 13.25 7.64 11.09
N GLU A 520 12.06 7.04 11.09
CA GLU A 520 10.96 7.46 11.97
C GLU A 520 11.41 7.52 13.43
N GLU A 521 10.79 8.39 14.22
CA GLU A 521 11.15 8.55 15.64
C GLU A 521 10.61 7.40 16.50
N THR A 522 9.40 6.95 16.19
CA THR A 522 8.71 5.87 16.91
C THR A 522 7.98 4.94 15.95
N ALA A 523 7.68 3.73 16.38
CA ALA A 523 6.76 2.81 15.75
C ALA A 523 5.93 2.16 16.86
N GLU A 524 4.77 2.72 17.10
CA GLU A 524 3.80 2.25 18.11
C GLU A 524 2.97 1.10 17.55
N PHE A 525 2.70 1.15 16.26
CA PHE A 525 1.91 0.15 15.55
C PHE A 525 2.79 -0.76 14.71
N PRO A 526 2.30 -1.97 14.36
CA PRO A 526 2.95 -2.79 13.35
C PRO A 526 3.04 -2.04 12.01
N PHE A 527 4.19 -2.11 11.36
CA PHE A 527 4.45 -1.39 10.12
C PHE A 527 5.06 -2.30 9.04
N ILE A 528 4.98 -1.84 7.78
CA ILE A 528 5.50 -2.59 6.63
C ILE A 528 7.00 -2.44 6.54
N CYS A 529 7.72 -3.56 6.47
CA CYS A 529 9.14 -3.60 6.16
C CYS A 529 9.42 -4.67 5.09
N GLN A 530 10.38 -4.40 4.22
CA GLN A 530 10.66 -5.23 3.06
C GLN A 530 12.05 -5.88 3.17
N THR A 531 12.19 -7.06 2.57
CA THR A 531 13.48 -7.71 2.29
C THR A 531 13.99 -7.21 0.94
N TYR A 532 15.27 -6.80 0.86
CA TYR A 532 15.91 -6.33 -0.37
C TYR A 532 17.43 -6.39 -0.29
N PHE A 533 18.07 -6.41 -1.46
CA PHE A 533 19.52 -6.30 -1.61
C PHE A 533 19.87 -5.11 -2.51
N LEU A 534 20.81 -4.28 -2.04
CA LEU A 534 21.31 -3.11 -2.76
C LEU A 534 22.83 -3.22 -2.88
N GLU A 535 23.39 -2.84 -4.03
CA GLU A 535 24.83 -2.77 -4.25
C GLU A 535 25.18 -1.48 -5.00
N GLU A 536 26.25 -0.79 -4.58
CA GLU A 536 26.84 0.37 -5.25
C GLU A 536 28.32 0.10 -5.51
N ASN A 537 28.70 -0.01 -6.77
CA ASN A 537 30.06 -0.16 -7.24
C ASN A 537 30.51 1.15 -7.91
N SER A 538 31.50 1.82 -7.36
CA SER A 538 31.97 3.12 -7.88
C SER A 538 33.46 3.13 -8.09
N LYS A 539 33.91 3.76 -9.19
CA LYS A 539 35.29 4.05 -9.46
C LYS A 539 35.45 5.55 -9.71
N LEU A 540 36.34 6.19 -8.94
CA LEU A 540 36.63 7.61 -9.05
C LEU A 540 38.14 7.79 -9.35
N ALA A 541 38.47 8.18 -10.56
CA ALA A 541 39.85 8.47 -10.99
C ALA A 541 40.18 9.95 -10.77
N PHE A 542 41.31 10.22 -10.18
CA PHE A 542 41.85 11.56 -9.96
C PHE A 542 42.83 11.95 -11.08
N PRO A 543 42.93 13.23 -11.45
CA PRO A 543 43.89 13.69 -12.48
C PRO A 543 45.34 13.56 -11.98
N SER A 544 46.31 13.53 -12.90
CA SER A 544 47.73 13.28 -12.59
C SER A 544 48.42 14.38 -11.79
N ASN A 545 47.83 15.58 -11.77
CA ASN A 545 48.34 16.74 -10.99
C ASN A 545 47.83 16.76 -9.53
N VAL A 546 47.10 15.74 -9.11
CA VAL A 546 46.57 15.55 -7.77
C VAL A 546 46.91 14.14 -7.31
N LYS A 547 47.25 13.95 -6.04
CA LYS A 547 47.56 12.65 -5.45
C LYS A 547 46.59 12.32 -4.32
N VAL A 548 45.92 11.19 -4.40
CA VAL A 548 45.11 10.67 -3.28
C VAL A 548 46.05 10.21 -2.17
N THR A 549 45.89 10.77 -0.98
CA THR A 549 46.75 10.48 0.20
C THR A 549 46.04 9.63 1.25
N LYS A 550 44.66 9.66 1.29
CA LYS A 550 43.90 8.85 2.22
C LYS A 550 42.54 8.47 1.63
N ILE A 551 42.13 7.22 1.86
CA ILE A 551 40.79 6.70 1.49
C ILE A 551 40.01 6.31 2.75
N PRO A 552 38.67 6.20 2.69
CA PRO A 552 37.85 5.72 3.80
C PRO A 552 38.28 4.33 4.27
N LEU A 553 37.99 4.04 5.54
CA LEU A 553 38.15 2.69 6.09
C LEU A 553 36.93 1.84 5.67
N SER A 554 37.22 0.56 5.41
CA SER A 554 36.13 -0.42 5.15
C SER A 554 35.28 -0.66 6.40
N VAL A 555 33.98 -0.80 6.22
CA VAL A 555 33.02 -1.02 7.29
C VAL A 555 32.30 -2.36 7.08
N SER A 556 32.04 -3.08 8.17
CA SER A 556 31.21 -4.28 8.18
C SER A 556 30.24 -4.21 9.35
N TYR A 557 28.96 -4.49 9.06
CA TYR A 557 27.90 -4.56 10.05
C TYR A 557 27.00 -5.76 9.75
N ALA A 558 26.71 -6.58 10.77
CA ALA A 558 25.80 -7.71 10.63
C ALA A 558 25.01 -7.89 11.95
N ALA A 559 23.76 -7.51 11.96
CA ALA A 559 22.85 -7.72 13.09
C ALA A 559 21.39 -7.63 12.65
N ASN A 560 20.51 -8.41 13.30
CA ASN A 560 19.05 -8.30 13.21
C ASN A 560 18.52 -8.31 11.76
N GLY A 561 19.05 -9.20 10.89
CA GLY A 561 18.65 -9.31 9.49
C GLY A 561 19.19 -8.20 8.59
N VAL A 562 20.06 -7.32 9.09
CA VAL A 562 20.76 -6.31 8.29
C VAL A 562 22.21 -6.70 8.13
N GLN A 563 22.68 -6.75 6.89
CA GLN A 563 24.08 -6.99 6.53
C GLN A 563 24.54 -5.82 5.66
N TYR A 564 25.60 -5.13 6.09
CA TYR A 564 26.20 -4.04 5.35
C TYR A 564 27.71 -4.22 5.27
N GLN A 565 28.26 -4.00 4.10
CA GLN A 565 29.70 -3.98 3.87
C GLN A 565 30.06 -2.82 2.96
N SER A 566 31.15 -2.14 3.30
CA SER A 566 31.83 -1.24 2.39
C SER A 566 33.32 -1.58 2.30
N GLN A 567 33.88 -1.53 1.10
CA GLN A 567 35.28 -1.73 0.81
C GLN A 567 35.80 -0.59 -0.05
N TYR A 568 36.95 -0.06 0.33
CA TYR A 568 37.64 0.99 -0.42
C TYR A 568 39.07 0.55 -0.76
N THR A 569 39.46 0.75 -2.00
CA THR A 569 40.81 0.46 -2.47
C THR A 569 41.36 1.62 -3.31
N LEU A 570 42.66 1.84 -3.23
CA LEU A 570 43.37 2.83 -4.05
C LEU A 570 44.38 2.14 -4.94
N LYS A 571 44.25 2.32 -6.25
CA LYS A 571 45.23 1.84 -7.22
C LYS A 571 45.34 2.85 -8.35
N ASP A 572 46.56 3.20 -8.74
CA ASP A 572 46.86 4.10 -9.87
C ASP A 572 46.05 5.40 -9.80
N ASN A 573 46.03 6.04 -8.63
CA ASN A 573 45.27 7.26 -8.31
C ASN A 573 43.74 7.15 -8.55
N THR A 574 43.22 5.92 -8.59
CA THR A 574 41.82 5.62 -8.73
C THR A 574 41.31 4.96 -7.44
N VAL A 575 40.29 5.57 -6.85
CA VAL A 575 39.56 4.99 -5.70
C VAL A 575 38.41 4.12 -6.22
N THR A 576 38.40 2.86 -5.79
CA THR A 576 37.27 1.96 -6.02
C THR A 576 36.57 1.76 -4.69
N ALA A 577 35.23 1.96 -4.71
CA ALA A 577 34.34 1.70 -3.58
C ALA A 577 33.31 0.66 -3.99
N LYS A 578 33.14 -0.36 -3.15
CA LYS A 578 32.05 -1.32 -3.24
C LYS A 578 31.27 -1.28 -1.95
N ARG A 579 29.95 -1.01 -2.02
CA ARG A 579 29.04 -1.04 -0.89
C ARG A 579 27.93 -2.06 -1.18
N SER A 580 27.55 -2.84 -0.18
CA SER A 580 26.40 -3.76 -0.27
C SER A 580 25.57 -3.69 0.99
N LEU A 581 24.24 -3.70 0.83
CA LEU A 581 23.26 -3.69 1.91
C LEU A 581 22.19 -4.76 1.63
N GLY A 582 22.20 -5.82 2.44
CA GLY A 582 21.12 -6.78 2.51
C GLY A 582 20.25 -6.51 3.74
N VAL A 583 18.94 -6.41 3.53
CA VAL A 583 17.95 -6.37 4.60
C VAL A 583 17.06 -7.58 4.43
N ASP A 584 17.19 -8.56 5.30
CA ASP A 584 16.43 -9.81 5.28
C ASP A 584 15.48 -9.85 6.47
N ARG A 585 14.18 -9.90 6.19
CA ARG A 585 13.12 -9.87 7.20
C ARG A 585 12.33 -11.18 7.16
N PRO A 586 12.11 -11.83 8.30
CA PRO A 586 11.31 -13.07 8.36
C PRO A 586 9.84 -12.83 8.04
N SER A 587 9.37 -11.59 8.19
CA SER A 587 8.01 -11.12 7.93
C SER A 587 8.04 -9.73 7.32
N VAL A 588 7.08 -9.44 6.46
CA VAL A 588 6.82 -8.09 5.93
C VAL A 588 6.27 -7.14 7.01
N ILE A 589 5.82 -7.68 8.16
CA ILE A 589 5.32 -6.92 9.29
C ILE A 589 6.42 -6.81 10.34
N CYS A 590 6.81 -5.58 10.64
CA CYS A 590 7.78 -5.21 11.66
C CYS A 590 7.14 -4.47 12.84
N GLY A 591 7.86 -4.35 13.94
CA GLY A 591 7.45 -3.61 15.13
C GLY A 591 8.53 -2.64 15.65
N SER A 592 8.28 -2.03 16.80
CA SER A 592 9.17 -1.02 17.42
C SER A 592 10.62 -1.49 17.55
N LYS A 593 10.84 -2.77 17.90
CA LYS A 593 12.19 -3.34 18.01
C LYS A 593 12.97 -3.32 16.70
N ASP A 594 12.27 -3.56 15.58
CA ASP A 594 12.90 -3.52 14.26
C ASP A 594 13.31 -2.10 13.88
N LEU A 595 12.50 -1.10 14.23
CA LEU A 595 12.83 0.31 14.05
C LEU A 595 14.06 0.71 14.89
N GLU A 596 14.14 0.30 16.15
CA GLU A 596 15.31 0.58 17.00
C GLU A 596 16.58 -0.06 16.43
N ASN A 597 16.51 -1.30 15.96
CA ASN A 597 17.61 -1.96 15.28
C ASN A 597 18.03 -1.21 14.01
N TRP A 598 17.06 -0.71 13.23
CA TRP A 598 17.33 0.10 12.05
C TRP A 598 18.01 1.42 12.38
N LYS A 599 17.60 2.11 13.45
CA LYS A 599 18.24 3.36 13.92
C LYS A 599 19.71 3.15 14.29
N VAL A 600 20.03 2.01 14.94
CA VAL A 600 21.44 1.66 15.25
C VAL A 600 22.24 1.48 13.97
N PHE A 601 21.75 0.70 13.02
CA PHE A 601 22.39 0.51 11.72
C PHE A 601 22.53 1.82 10.95
N HIS A 602 21.49 2.65 10.92
CA HIS A 602 21.48 3.93 10.18
C HIS A 602 22.62 4.87 10.62
N LYS A 603 23.02 4.86 11.91
CA LYS A 603 24.19 5.61 12.38
C LYS A 603 25.49 5.11 11.75
N VAL A 604 25.64 3.78 11.64
CA VAL A 604 26.81 3.16 10.99
C VAL A 604 26.86 3.52 9.51
N LEU A 605 25.74 3.35 8.81
CA LEU A 605 25.61 3.69 7.39
C LEU A 605 25.94 5.16 7.13
N LYS A 606 25.35 6.07 7.90
CA LYS A 606 25.56 7.51 7.76
C LYS A 606 27.00 7.93 8.04
N HIS A 607 27.68 7.25 8.96
CA HIS A 607 29.12 7.49 9.22
C HIS A 607 29.96 7.10 8.01
N ASP A 608 29.73 5.92 7.42
CA ASP A 608 30.46 5.48 6.23
C ASP A 608 30.22 6.38 5.01
N LEU A 609 28.95 6.74 4.73
CA LEU A 609 28.59 7.61 3.60
C LEU A 609 29.18 9.02 3.67
N ARG A 610 29.54 9.51 4.86
CA ARG A 610 30.21 10.80 5.10
C ARG A 610 31.74 10.73 5.08
N SER A 611 32.26 9.52 4.95
CA SER A 611 33.73 9.33 4.90
C SER A 611 34.30 9.95 3.64
N GLN A 612 35.48 10.60 3.79
CA GLN A 612 36.07 11.41 2.73
C GLN A 612 37.34 10.77 2.17
N ILE A 613 37.55 10.98 0.89
CA ILE A 613 38.80 10.74 0.18
C ILE A 613 39.61 12.04 0.29
N ILE A 614 40.85 11.96 0.80
CA ILE A 614 41.74 13.12 0.97
C ILE A 614 42.78 13.09 -0.15
N TYR A 615 43.07 14.26 -0.74
CA TYR A 615 44.02 14.41 -1.83
C TYR A 615 44.84 15.72 -1.69
N GLU A 616 46.00 15.74 -2.32
CA GLU A 616 46.96 16.86 -2.33
C GLU A 616 47.37 17.18 -3.76
#